data_6a5a054389d64880f39d5ddb91b2d934
#
_entry.id   6a5a054389d64880f39d5ddb91b2d934
#
_cell.length_a   1.000
_cell.length_b   1.000
_cell.length_c   1.000
_cell.angle_alpha   90.00
_cell.angle_beta   90.00
_cell.angle_gamma   90.00
#
_symmetry.space_group_name_H-M   'P 1'
#
loop_
_entity.id
_entity.type
_entity.pdbx_description
1 polymer ?
#
loop_
_entity_poly.entity_id
_entity_poly.type
_entity_poly.pdbx_seq_one_letter_code
_entity_poly.pdbx_strand_id
1 'polypeptide(L)'
;MKGIFSCFAESAKEFTKLRSLVITALFIAISMIIEAFSIDLQFAKLNFAFLAIAVIGMLFGPCMGLVAGFACDIVGYLVHPTGGFLPAYILVAGLQGLIYGLCLYHKMNGHSIQFRNTTTGKEWDITLFLRAVVARLLDVIVINLLINTKLNLHYGFIPEQAYGAAIIVRTAKNVIELALDLPMLFILLPIALTAYQRVFRLQKKAAAA
;
A
#
# COMPACT_ATOMS: atom_id res chain seq x y z
N MET A 1 -18.50 -14.60 7.72
CA MET A 1 -17.29 -13.77 7.81
C MET A 1 -16.09 -14.70 7.92
N LYS A 2 -15.18 -14.71 6.94
CA LYS A 2 -13.92 -15.44 7.08
C LYS A 2 -13.11 -14.73 8.16
N GLY A 3 -12.63 -15.47 9.16
CA GLY A 3 -11.84 -14.88 10.25
C GLY A 3 -10.50 -14.33 9.75
N ILE A 4 -9.87 -13.42 10.51
CA ILE A 4 -8.57 -12.83 10.18
C ILE A 4 -7.52 -13.93 9.91
N PHE A 5 -7.54 -15.02 10.67
CA PHE A 5 -6.64 -16.17 10.45
C PHE A 5 -6.79 -16.81 9.07
N SER A 6 -8.02 -16.93 8.56
CA SER A 6 -8.23 -17.48 7.20
C SER A 6 -7.67 -16.53 6.12
N CYS A 7 -7.67 -15.23 6.37
CA CYS A 7 -7.08 -14.24 5.49
C CYS A 7 -5.56 -14.42 5.36
N PHE A 8 -4.87 -14.60 6.49
CA PHE A 8 -3.43 -14.88 6.48
C PHE A 8 -3.12 -16.20 5.79
N ALA A 9 -3.89 -17.26 6.07
CA ALA A 9 -3.70 -18.56 5.44
C ALA A 9 -3.93 -18.52 3.91
N GLU A 10 -4.94 -17.79 3.45
CA GLU A 10 -5.20 -17.60 2.01
C GLU A 10 -4.13 -16.76 1.35
N SER A 11 -3.66 -15.69 2.00
CA SER A 11 -2.57 -14.86 1.50
C SER A 11 -1.24 -15.63 1.45
N ALA A 12 -0.96 -16.46 2.44
CA ALA A 12 0.24 -17.32 2.43
C ALA A 12 0.26 -18.30 1.24
N LYS A 13 -0.90 -18.82 0.83
CA LYS A 13 -1.01 -19.67 -0.37
C LYS A 13 -0.70 -18.95 -1.68
N GLU A 14 -0.74 -17.62 -1.70
CA GLU A 14 -0.36 -16.86 -2.91
C GLU A 14 1.14 -16.97 -3.21
N PHE A 15 2.01 -17.24 -2.22
CA PHE A 15 3.44 -17.47 -2.42
C PHE A 15 3.75 -18.72 -3.26
N THR A 16 2.87 -19.73 -3.27
CA THR A 16 3.07 -20.93 -4.09
C THR A 16 2.68 -20.73 -5.55
N LYS A 17 2.06 -19.59 -5.89
CA LYS A 17 1.62 -19.29 -7.24
C LYS A 17 2.64 -18.39 -7.94
N LEU A 18 3.38 -18.95 -8.89
CA LEU A 18 4.36 -18.22 -9.70
C LEU A 18 3.81 -16.90 -10.25
N ARG A 19 2.55 -16.92 -10.66
CA ARG A 19 1.86 -15.74 -11.19
C ARG A 19 1.73 -14.61 -10.17
N SER A 20 1.35 -14.93 -8.94
CA SER A 20 1.23 -13.92 -7.87
C SER A 20 2.59 -13.31 -7.56
N LEU A 21 3.65 -14.13 -7.57
CA LEU A 21 5.03 -13.67 -7.38
C LEU A 21 5.49 -12.75 -8.52
N VAL A 22 5.23 -13.12 -9.78
CA VAL A 22 5.61 -12.31 -10.95
C VAL A 22 4.90 -10.96 -10.94
N ILE A 23 3.58 -10.94 -10.65
CA ILE A 23 2.83 -9.69 -10.57
C ILE A 23 3.32 -8.83 -9.41
N THR A 24 3.62 -9.43 -8.25
CA THR A 24 4.17 -8.71 -7.11
C THR A 24 5.53 -8.10 -7.45
N ALA A 25 6.43 -8.85 -8.08
CA ALA A 25 7.74 -8.36 -8.52
C ALA A 25 7.59 -7.20 -9.53
N LEU A 26 6.63 -7.27 -10.45
CA LEU A 26 6.33 -6.19 -11.39
C LEU A 26 5.88 -4.92 -10.65
N PHE A 27 4.99 -5.03 -9.67
CA PHE A 27 4.55 -3.88 -8.88
C PHE A 27 5.66 -3.31 -8.01
N ILE A 28 6.57 -4.14 -7.48
CA ILE A 28 7.77 -3.67 -6.78
C ILE A 28 8.66 -2.87 -7.74
N ALA A 29 8.89 -3.36 -8.96
CA ALA A 29 9.66 -2.63 -9.96
C ALA A 29 8.99 -1.29 -10.33
N ILE A 30 7.67 -1.27 -10.48
CA ILE A 30 6.91 -0.04 -10.73
C ILE A 30 7.06 0.92 -9.54
N SER A 31 7.01 0.44 -8.29
CA SER A 31 7.18 1.30 -7.11
C SER A 31 8.55 1.97 -7.09
N MET A 32 9.61 1.27 -7.52
CA MET A 32 10.97 1.84 -7.62
C MET A 32 11.04 2.95 -8.69
N ILE A 33 10.39 2.74 -9.82
CA ILE A 33 10.29 3.77 -10.86
C ILE A 33 9.55 5.00 -10.33
N ILE A 34 8.43 4.80 -9.66
CA ILE A 34 7.65 5.90 -9.06
C ILE A 34 8.46 6.63 -7.99
N GLU A 35 9.23 5.90 -7.19
CA GLU A 35 10.09 6.49 -6.16
C GLU A 35 11.22 7.35 -6.75
N ALA A 36 11.77 6.96 -7.90
CA ALA A 36 12.77 7.74 -8.61
C ALA A 36 12.23 9.10 -9.12
N PHE A 37 10.91 9.20 -9.32
CA PHE A 37 10.22 10.45 -9.67
C PHE A 37 9.61 11.16 -8.45
N SER A 38 9.99 10.77 -7.22
CA SER A 38 9.51 11.45 -6.02
C SER A 38 9.90 12.93 -6.03
N ILE A 39 8.96 13.78 -5.63
CA ILE A 39 9.18 15.23 -5.57
C ILE A 39 9.65 15.58 -4.17
N ASP A 40 10.93 15.95 -4.07
CA ASP A 40 11.51 16.45 -2.82
C ASP A 40 11.21 17.95 -2.68
N LEU A 41 10.17 18.27 -1.93
CA LEU A 41 9.94 19.62 -1.43
C LEU A 41 10.81 19.80 -0.18
N GLN A 42 11.36 21.00 0.04
CA GLN A 42 12.29 21.28 1.17
C GLN A 42 11.78 20.78 2.55
N PHE A 43 10.47 20.66 2.72
CA PHE A 43 9.81 20.24 3.96
C PHE A 43 9.00 18.95 3.82
N ALA A 44 8.86 18.36 2.62
CA ALA A 44 8.08 17.16 2.39
C ALA A 44 8.56 16.40 1.15
N LYS A 45 8.74 15.09 1.27
CA LYS A 45 8.96 14.20 0.12
C LYS A 45 7.63 13.58 -0.27
N LEU A 46 7.08 13.97 -1.43
CA LEU A 46 5.88 13.34 -1.99
C LEU A 46 6.31 12.05 -2.70
N ASN A 47 5.91 10.92 -2.15
CA ASN A 47 6.24 9.61 -2.70
C ASN A 47 4.96 8.81 -2.89
N PHE A 48 4.72 8.37 -4.12
CA PHE A 48 3.54 7.59 -4.48
C PHE A 48 3.82 6.08 -4.59
N ALA A 49 5.00 5.61 -4.20
CA ALA A 49 5.37 4.19 -4.24
C ALA A 49 4.44 3.30 -3.40
N PHE A 50 3.83 3.85 -2.33
CA PHE A 50 2.84 3.15 -1.51
C PHE A 50 1.64 2.63 -2.31
N LEU A 51 1.31 3.25 -3.46
CA LEU A 51 0.22 2.81 -4.33
C LEU A 51 0.44 1.38 -4.84
N ALA A 52 1.66 1.04 -5.22
CA ALA A 52 2.01 -0.31 -5.66
C ALA A 52 1.84 -1.32 -4.52
N ILE A 53 2.28 -0.97 -3.29
CA ILE A 53 2.12 -1.80 -2.09
C ILE A 53 0.63 -1.99 -1.77
N ALA A 54 -0.18 -0.94 -1.89
CA ALA A 54 -1.62 -1.01 -1.67
C ALA A 54 -2.30 -1.96 -2.68
N VAL A 55 -1.90 -1.93 -3.95
CA VAL A 55 -2.41 -2.86 -4.98
C VAL A 55 -2.00 -4.30 -4.68
N ILE A 56 -0.75 -4.55 -4.29
CA ILE A 56 -0.28 -5.89 -3.89
C ILE A 56 -1.09 -6.41 -2.71
N GLY A 57 -1.26 -5.59 -1.66
CA GLY A 57 -2.06 -5.92 -0.48
C GLY A 57 -3.52 -6.24 -0.84
N MET A 58 -4.14 -5.46 -1.73
CA MET A 58 -5.49 -5.67 -2.21
C MET A 58 -5.64 -6.99 -2.98
N LEU A 59 -4.71 -7.32 -3.86
CA LEU A 59 -4.80 -8.49 -4.74
C LEU A 59 -4.40 -9.78 -4.03
N PHE A 60 -3.34 -9.76 -3.24
CA PHE A 60 -2.69 -10.96 -2.70
C PHE A 60 -2.76 -11.07 -1.18
N GLY A 61 -3.21 -10.04 -0.49
CA GLY A 61 -3.47 -10.03 0.94
C GLY A 61 -2.28 -9.67 1.83
N PRO A 62 -2.44 -9.81 3.16
CA PRO A 62 -1.52 -9.23 4.15
C PRO A 62 -0.13 -9.85 4.16
N CYS A 63 0.01 -11.17 3.96
CA CYS A 63 1.32 -11.81 3.94
C CYS A 63 2.16 -11.33 2.75
N MET A 64 1.56 -11.28 1.55
CA MET A 64 2.24 -10.79 0.35
C MET A 64 2.54 -9.29 0.45
N GLY A 65 1.61 -8.50 1.02
CA GLY A 65 1.82 -7.08 1.27
C GLY A 65 3.01 -6.83 2.20
N LEU A 66 3.11 -7.57 3.31
CA LEU A 66 4.22 -7.49 4.25
C LEU A 66 5.56 -7.79 3.59
N VAL A 67 5.66 -8.89 2.85
CA VAL A 67 6.91 -9.27 2.15
C VAL A 67 7.24 -8.29 1.03
N ALA A 68 6.23 -7.79 0.31
CA ALA A 68 6.43 -6.77 -0.71
C ALA A 68 6.95 -5.46 -0.11
N GLY A 69 6.45 -5.04 1.07
CA GLY A 69 6.97 -3.90 1.81
C GLY A 69 8.44 -4.06 2.16
N PHE A 70 8.84 -5.21 2.71
CA PHE A 70 10.24 -5.53 2.97
C PHE A 70 11.10 -5.43 1.71
N ALA A 71 10.62 -6.04 0.62
CA ALA A 71 11.35 -6.05 -0.64
C ALA A 71 11.48 -4.63 -1.22
N CYS A 72 10.43 -3.82 -1.16
CA CYS A 72 10.48 -2.43 -1.62
C CYS A 72 11.53 -1.60 -0.86
N ASP A 73 11.60 -1.71 0.46
CA ASP A 73 12.56 -0.95 1.25
C ASP A 73 14.01 -1.39 0.97
N ILE A 74 14.25 -2.72 0.91
CA ILE A 74 15.58 -3.27 0.60
C ILE A 74 16.02 -2.87 -0.81
N VAL A 75 15.17 -3.06 -1.82
CA VAL A 75 15.52 -2.74 -3.21
C VAL A 75 15.64 -1.22 -3.39
N GLY A 76 14.76 -0.43 -2.75
CA GLY A 76 14.85 1.03 -2.75
C GLY A 76 16.18 1.53 -2.22
N TYR A 77 16.64 0.98 -1.09
CA TYR A 77 17.96 1.31 -0.54
C TYR A 77 19.12 0.91 -1.46
N LEU A 78 19.03 -0.26 -2.12
CA LEU A 78 20.08 -0.71 -3.06
C LEU A 78 20.16 0.17 -4.32
N VAL A 79 19.01 0.67 -4.79
CA VAL A 79 18.93 1.54 -5.99
C VAL A 79 19.32 2.98 -5.66
N HIS A 80 18.87 3.51 -4.52
CA HIS A 80 19.12 4.86 -4.07
C HIS A 80 19.56 4.89 -2.60
N PRO A 81 20.85 4.62 -2.29
CA PRO A 81 21.34 4.64 -0.92
C PRO A 81 21.35 6.07 -0.38
N THR A 82 20.36 6.41 0.44
CA THR A 82 20.26 7.70 1.14
C THR A 82 20.62 7.52 2.61
N GLY A 83 21.90 7.70 2.94
CA GLY A 83 22.39 7.55 4.31
C GLY A 83 22.74 6.12 4.71
N GLY A 84 22.77 5.84 6.03
CA GLY A 84 23.04 4.51 6.57
C GLY A 84 21.84 3.55 6.45
N PHE A 85 22.11 2.28 6.21
CA PHE A 85 21.06 1.26 6.23
C PHE A 85 20.53 1.05 7.65
N LEU A 86 19.25 1.28 7.84
CA LEU A 86 18.58 1.18 9.14
C LEU A 86 17.51 0.08 9.10
N PRO A 87 17.77 -1.12 9.66
CA PRO A 87 16.87 -2.27 9.56
C PRO A 87 15.45 -2.03 10.11
N ALA A 88 15.30 -1.06 11.02
CA ALA A 88 13.98 -0.73 11.57
C ALA A 88 13.00 -0.21 10.49
N TYR A 89 13.48 0.47 9.44
CA TYR A 89 12.62 0.95 8.36
C TYR A 89 12.10 -0.16 7.47
N ILE A 90 12.82 -1.28 7.33
CA ILE A 90 12.31 -2.49 6.66
C ILE A 90 11.03 -2.97 7.35
N LEU A 91 11.06 -3.05 8.70
CA LEU A 91 9.88 -3.47 9.47
C LEU A 91 8.71 -2.49 9.28
N VAL A 92 9.01 -1.21 9.22
CA VAL A 92 8.00 -0.16 8.97
C VAL A 92 7.34 -0.34 7.60
N ALA A 93 8.14 -0.54 6.55
CA ALA A 93 7.64 -0.79 5.19
C ALA A 93 6.82 -2.09 5.11
N GLY A 94 7.24 -3.14 5.79
CA GLY A 94 6.47 -4.37 5.91
C GLY A 94 5.14 -4.17 6.63
N LEU A 95 5.13 -3.43 7.75
CA LEU A 95 3.90 -3.10 8.48
C LEU A 95 2.94 -2.28 7.61
N GLN A 96 3.43 -1.35 6.80
CA GLN A 96 2.63 -0.62 5.83
C GLN A 96 1.94 -1.59 4.86
N GLY A 97 2.68 -2.51 4.26
CA GLY A 97 2.13 -3.55 3.38
C GLY A 97 1.11 -4.45 4.06
N LEU A 98 1.34 -4.79 5.34
CA LEU A 98 0.41 -5.55 6.16
C LEU A 98 -0.91 -4.80 6.36
N ILE A 99 -0.87 -3.51 6.71
CA ILE A 99 -2.05 -2.65 6.92
C ILE A 99 -2.88 -2.61 5.64
N TYR A 100 -2.26 -2.30 4.49
CA TYR A 100 -2.97 -2.31 3.21
C TYR A 100 -3.57 -3.68 2.89
N GLY A 101 -2.81 -4.76 3.13
CA GLY A 101 -3.30 -6.12 2.93
C GLY A 101 -4.49 -6.47 3.81
N LEU A 102 -4.49 -6.11 5.09
CA LEU A 102 -5.61 -6.37 6.00
C LEU A 102 -6.87 -5.58 5.63
N CYS A 103 -6.70 -4.30 5.28
CA CYS A 103 -7.84 -3.45 4.98
C CYS A 103 -8.43 -3.69 3.58
N LEU A 104 -7.58 -3.92 2.57
CA LEU A 104 -7.99 -3.92 1.16
C LEU A 104 -8.20 -5.30 0.55
N TYR A 105 -7.76 -6.40 1.21
CA TYR A 105 -7.79 -7.72 0.60
C TYR A 105 -9.17 -8.10 0.06
N HIS A 106 -9.29 -8.21 -1.27
CA HIS A 106 -10.57 -8.33 -1.96
C HIS A 106 -11.31 -9.64 -1.69
N LYS A 107 -10.60 -10.74 -1.38
CA LYS A 107 -11.21 -12.03 -1.08
C LYS A 107 -11.93 -12.07 0.28
N MET A 108 -11.66 -11.11 1.16
CA MET A 108 -12.41 -10.93 2.40
C MET A 108 -13.75 -10.22 2.20
N ASN A 109 -13.96 -9.60 1.04
CA ASN A 109 -15.15 -8.81 0.75
C ASN A 109 -16.36 -9.71 0.45
N GLY A 110 -17.02 -10.21 1.49
CA GLY A 110 -18.27 -10.98 1.37
C GLY A 110 -19.49 -10.12 1.01
N HIS A 111 -19.45 -8.81 1.25
CA HIS A 111 -20.51 -7.85 0.90
C HIS A 111 -19.85 -6.59 0.36
N SER A 112 -19.89 -6.40 -0.96
CA SER A 112 -19.57 -5.13 -1.59
C SER A 112 -20.88 -4.36 -1.82
N ILE A 113 -20.97 -3.16 -1.28
CA ILE A 113 -22.07 -2.24 -1.58
C ILE A 113 -21.72 -1.60 -2.93
N GLN A 114 -22.33 -2.11 -4.01
CA GLN A 114 -22.17 -1.58 -5.35
C GLN A 114 -23.19 -0.47 -5.57
N PHE A 115 -22.69 0.71 -5.89
CA PHE A 115 -23.54 1.82 -6.33
C PHE A 115 -23.52 1.88 -7.85
N ARG A 116 -24.65 1.58 -8.47
CA ARG A 116 -24.83 1.70 -9.90
C ARG A 116 -25.28 3.10 -10.24
N ASN A 117 -24.42 3.87 -10.88
CA ASN A 117 -24.82 5.19 -11.38
C ASN A 117 -25.73 5.00 -12.59
N THR A 118 -27.01 5.37 -12.45
CA THR A 118 -28.07 5.20 -13.45
C THR A 118 -27.78 5.90 -14.77
N THR A 119 -26.96 6.95 -14.73
CA THR A 119 -26.66 7.80 -15.91
C THR A 119 -25.49 7.25 -16.74
N THR A 120 -24.49 6.60 -16.12
CA THR A 120 -23.27 6.12 -16.81
C THR A 120 -23.10 4.61 -16.81
N GLY A 121 -23.98 3.86 -16.16
CA GLY A 121 -23.90 2.40 -16.06
C GLY A 121 -22.66 1.87 -15.32
N LYS A 122 -21.87 2.75 -14.70
CA LYS A 122 -20.63 2.42 -14.01
C LYS A 122 -20.95 2.00 -12.58
N GLU A 123 -20.53 0.82 -12.20
CA GLU A 123 -20.66 0.31 -10.83
C GLU A 123 -19.43 0.76 -10.02
N TRP A 124 -19.69 1.46 -8.92
CA TRP A 124 -18.67 1.90 -7.97
C TRP A 124 -18.77 1.07 -6.71
N ASP A 125 -17.67 0.49 -6.28
CA ASP A 125 -17.60 -0.24 -5.02
C ASP A 125 -17.25 0.70 -3.86
N ILE A 126 -18.28 1.24 -3.20
CA ILE A 126 -18.12 2.16 -2.06
C ILE A 126 -17.37 1.49 -0.92
N THR A 127 -17.53 0.18 -0.74
CA THR A 127 -16.83 -0.55 0.32
C THR A 127 -15.32 -0.54 0.09
N LEU A 128 -14.87 -0.66 -1.16
CA LEU A 128 -13.44 -0.55 -1.51
C LEU A 128 -12.90 0.84 -1.18
N PHE A 129 -13.65 1.89 -1.51
CA PHE A 129 -13.25 3.27 -1.20
C PHE A 129 -13.16 3.53 0.31
N LEU A 130 -14.17 3.10 1.07
CA LEU A 130 -14.17 3.26 2.53
C LEU A 130 -12.97 2.53 3.17
N ARG A 131 -12.66 1.33 2.69
CA ARG A 131 -11.50 0.55 3.14
C ARG A 131 -10.18 1.20 2.75
N ALA A 132 -10.10 1.82 1.57
CA ALA A 132 -8.92 2.58 1.15
C ALA A 132 -8.67 3.80 2.06
N VAL A 133 -9.75 4.52 2.42
CA VAL A 133 -9.67 5.62 3.39
C VAL A 133 -9.17 5.12 4.75
N VAL A 134 -9.77 4.05 5.28
CA VAL A 134 -9.36 3.46 6.56
C VAL A 134 -7.90 2.98 6.52
N ALA A 135 -7.51 2.28 5.44
CA ALA A 135 -6.13 1.82 5.28
C ALA A 135 -5.13 2.99 5.28
N ARG A 136 -5.44 4.07 4.53
CA ARG A 136 -4.55 5.23 4.45
C ARG A 136 -4.51 6.01 5.76
N LEU A 137 -5.63 6.15 6.46
CA LEU A 137 -5.67 6.78 7.79
C LEU A 137 -4.85 5.98 8.81
N LEU A 138 -4.97 4.65 8.81
CA LEU A 138 -4.16 3.79 9.68
C LEU A 138 -2.67 3.93 9.36
N ASP A 139 -2.30 3.95 8.07
CA ASP A 139 -0.92 4.15 7.63
C ASP A 139 -0.38 5.51 8.13
N VAL A 140 -1.12 6.59 7.93
CA VAL A 140 -0.73 7.93 8.40
C VAL A 140 -0.55 7.97 9.92
N ILE A 141 -1.51 7.45 10.68
CA ILE A 141 -1.49 7.53 12.14
C ILE A 141 -0.43 6.58 12.72
N VAL A 142 -0.46 5.30 12.34
CA VAL A 142 0.42 4.29 12.96
C VAL A 142 1.83 4.38 12.41
N ILE A 143 1.99 4.41 11.09
CA ILE A 143 3.30 4.37 10.45
C ILE A 143 3.95 5.75 10.49
N ASN A 144 3.31 6.78 9.95
CA ASN A 144 3.97 8.08 9.79
C ASN A 144 4.07 8.87 11.10
N LEU A 145 2.98 8.98 11.86
CA LEU A 145 2.98 9.81 13.08
C LEU A 145 3.58 9.07 14.28
N LEU A 146 3.22 7.81 14.54
CA LEU A 146 3.69 7.11 15.73
C LEU A 146 5.06 6.48 15.50
N ILE A 147 5.20 5.58 14.54
CA ILE A 147 6.42 4.78 14.40
C ILE A 147 7.55 5.60 13.80
N ASN A 148 7.37 6.21 12.63
CA ASN A 148 8.43 6.96 11.95
C ASN A 148 8.91 8.17 12.76
N THR A 149 8.01 8.86 13.50
CA THR A 149 8.43 10.00 14.32
C THR A 149 9.29 9.54 15.50
N LYS A 150 8.92 8.42 16.15
CA LYS A 150 9.72 7.84 17.23
C LYS A 150 11.07 7.29 16.75
N LEU A 151 11.09 6.63 15.58
CA LEU A 151 12.33 6.15 15.00
C LEU A 151 13.28 7.30 14.65
N ASN A 152 12.77 8.37 14.05
CA ASN A 152 13.58 9.53 13.72
C ASN A 152 14.13 10.25 14.97
N LEU A 153 13.39 10.24 16.07
CA LEU A 153 13.89 10.71 17.36
C LEU A 153 14.99 9.78 17.89
N HIS A 154 14.74 8.46 17.87
CA HIS A 154 15.69 7.46 18.37
C HIS A 154 17.03 7.47 17.62
N TYR A 155 17.00 7.66 16.30
CA TYR A 155 18.20 7.75 15.46
C TYR A 155 18.84 9.15 15.43
N GLY A 156 18.30 10.11 16.19
CA GLY A 156 18.85 11.45 16.29
C GLY A 156 18.61 12.37 15.08
N PHE A 157 17.71 11.97 14.15
CA PHE A 157 17.30 12.82 13.03
C PHE A 157 16.41 13.99 13.46
N ILE A 158 15.78 13.87 14.61
CA ILE A 158 14.97 14.93 15.23
C ILE A 158 15.54 15.16 16.64
N PRO A 159 15.97 16.40 16.99
CA PRO A 159 16.36 16.75 18.35
C PRO A 159 15.17 16.61 19.30
N GLU A 160 15.40 16.15 20.54
CA GLU A 160 14.33 15.96 21.55
C GLU A 160 13.53 17.25 21.78
N GLN A 161 14.20 18.40 21.81
CA GLN A 161 13.56 19.71 22.01
C GLN A 161 12.61 20.09 20.85
N ALA A 162 12.84 19.57 19.65
CA ALA A 162 12.04 19.84 18.46
C ALA A 162 10.92 18.80 18.22
N TYR A 163 10.75 17.79 19.10
CA TYR A 163 9.81 16.71 18.90
C TYR A 163 8.36 17.18 18.71
N GLY A 164 7.90 18.12 19.55
CA GLY A 164 6.56 18.71 19.42
C GLY A 164 6.35 19.45 18.10
N ALA A 165 7.33 20.26 17.68
CA ALA A 165 7.29 20.95 16.40
C ALA A 165 7.31 19.97 15.22
N ALA A 166 8.11 18.92 15.30
CA ALA A 166 8.17 17.87 14.28
C ALA A 166 6.84 17.14 14.08
N ILE A 167 6.10 16.85 15.16
CA ILE A 167 4.76 16.25 15.07
C ILE A 167 3.80 17.19 14.34
N ILE A 168 3.79 18.47 14.66
CA ILE A 168 2.90 19.46 14.03
C ILE A 168 3.18 19.54 12.53
N VAL A 169 4.44 19.70 12.14
CA VAL A 169 4.86 19.79 10.74
C VAL A 169 4.51 18.51 9.99
N ARG A 170 4.77 17.33 10.58
CA ARG A 170 4.42 16.04 9.98
C ARG A 170 2.92 15.85 9.84
N THR A 171 2.13 16.28 10.82
CA THR A 171 0.67 16.21 10.75
C THR A 171 0.14 17.09 9.61
N ALA A 172 0.62 18.32 9.49
CA ALA A 172 0.24 19.22 8.40
C ALA A 172 0.61 18.62 7.03
N LYS A 173 1.84 18.09 6.90
CA LYS A 173 2.29 17.37 5.70
C LYS A 173 1.36 16.20 5.36
N ASN A 174 1.07 15.33 6.32
CA ASN A 174 0.25 14.14 6.12
C ASN A 174 -1.20 14.48 5.72
N VAL A 175 -1.75 15.59 6.18
CA VAL A 175 -3.08 16.07 5.77
C VAL A 175 -3.08 16.45 4.28
N ILE A 176 -2.02 17.14 3.83
CA ILE A 176 -1.87 17.50 2.41
C ILE A 176 -1.69 16.24 1.55
N GLU A 177 -0.81 15.33 1.98
CA GLU A 177 -0.59 14.05 1.30
C GLU A 177 -1.89 13.24 1.22
N LEU A 178 -2.66 13.15 2.31
CA LEU A 178 -3.93 12.44 2.33
C LEU A 178 -4.92 12.96 1.27
N ALA A 179 -4.97 14.28 1.08
CA ALA A 179 -5.83 14.91 0.07
C ALA A 179 -5.43 14.53 -1.38
N LEU A 180 -4.14 14.26 -1.63
CA LEU A 180 -3.63 13.82 -2.94
C LEU A 180 -3.73 12.29 -3.11
N ASP A 181 -3.45 11.55 -2.05
CA ASP A 181 -3.34 10.09 -2.07
C ASP A 181 -4.69 9.39 -2.22
N LEU A 182 -5.74 9.92 -1.57
CA LEU A 182 -7.07 9.31 -1.63
C LEU A 182 -7.66 9.31 -3.06
N PRO A 183 -7.64 10.41 -3.83
CA PRO A 183 -8.06 10.38 -5.23
C PRO A 183 -7.27 9.40 -6.08
N MET A 184 -5.94 9.29 -5.85
CA MET A 184 -5.10 8.35 -6.58
C MET A 184 -5.46 6.90 -6.25
N LEU A 185 -5.67 6.56 -4.98
CA LEU A 185 -6.17 5.24 -4.57
C LEU A 185 -7.54 4.93 -5.18
N PHE A 186 -8.45 5.90 -5.20
CA PHE A 186 -9.80 5.73 -5.74
C PHE A 186 -9.80 5.45 -7.25
N ILE A 187 -8.82 5.94 -7.98
CA ILE A 187 -8.66 5.68 -9.41
C ILE A 187 -7.91 4.36 -9.62
N LEU A 188 -6.80 4.15 -8.93
CA LEU A 188 -5.88 3.05 -9.21
C LEU A 188 -6.42 1.69 -8.76
N LEU A 189 -7.02 1.60 -7.55
CA LEU A 189 -7.47 0.31 -6.99
C LEU A 189 -8.52 -0.39 -7.87
N PRO A 190 -9.62 0.28 -8.32
CA PRO A 190 -10.60 -0.38 -9.17
C PRO A 190 -10.04 -0.72 -10.55
N ILE A 191 -9.13 0.08 -11.11
CA ILE A 191 -8.46 -0.22 -12.38
C ILE A 191 -7.62 -1.47 -12.24
N ALA A 192 -6.77 -1.55 -11.20
CA ALA A 192 -5.91 -2.70 -10.94
C ALA A 192 -6.74 -3.98 -10.71
N LEU A 193 -7.81 -3.89 -9.94
CA LEU A 193 -8.71 -5.03 -9.69
C LEU A 193 -9.38 -5.51 -10.96
N THR A 194 -9.89 -4.58 -11.76
CA THR A 194 -10.57 -4.91 -13.04
C THR A 194 -9.59 -5.52 -14.04
N ALA A 195 -8.39 -4.97 -14.17
CA ALA A 195 -7.34 -5.49 -15.03
C ALA A 195 -6.96 -6.92 -14.61
N TYR A 196 -6.72 -7.14 -13.31
CA TYR A 196 -6.42 -8.45 -12.75
C TYR A 196 -7.52 -9.47 -13.06
N GLN A 197 -8.78 -9.11 -12.84
CA GLN A 197 -9.92 -10.01 -13.11
C GLN A 197 -10.08 -10.33 -14.60
N ARG A 198 -9.85 -9.36 -15.50
CA ARG A 198 -9.92 -9.59 -16.96
C ARG A 198 -8.87 -10.60 -17.42
N VAL A 199 -7.64 -10.43 -16.98
CA VAL A 199 -6.54 -11.36 -17.32
C VAL A 199 -6.86 -12.77 -16.82
N PHE A 200 -7.46 -12.93 -15.64
CA PHE A 200 -7.88 -14.24 -15.12
C PHE A 200 -9.02 -14.88 -15.93
N ARG A 201 -10.02 -14.09 -16.33
CA ARG A 201 -11.14 -14.60 -17.13
C ARG A 201 -10.69 -15.07 -18.51
N LEU A 202 -9.78 -14.34 -19.15
CA LEU A 202 -9.23 -14.69 -20.45
C LEU A 202 -8.43 -16.01 -20.39
N GLN A 203 -7.59 -16.18 -19.37
CA GLN A 203 -6.83 -17.43 -19.21
C GLN A 203 -7.73 -18.64 -18.91
N LYS A 204 -8.77 -18.47 -18.09
CA LYS A 204 -9.73 -19.55 -17.82
C LYS A 204 -10.48 -19.98 -19.08
N LYS A 205 -10.80 -19.03 -19.97
CA LYS A 205 -11.38 -19.34 -21.29
C LYS A 205 -10.40 -20.04 -22.21
N ALA A 206 -9.15 -19.60 -22.25
CA ALA A 206 -8.10 -20.21 -23.09
C ALA A 206 -7.71 -21.63 -22.62
N ALA A 207 -7.81 -21.92 -21.32
CA ALA A 207 -7.57 -23.26 -20.78
C ALA A 207 -8.77 -24.22 -20.94
N ALA A 208 -9.93 -23.71 -21.30
CA ALA A 208 -11.15 -24.49 -21.53
C ALA A 208 -11.46 -24.70 -23.03
N ALA A 209 -10.69 -24.10 -23.92
CA ALA A 209 -10.75 -24.28 -25.38
C ALA A 209 -9.65 -25.21 -25.86
#